data_efe280f2500c274e969534f4c0728d07
#
_entry.id   efe280f2500c274e969534f4c0728d07
#
_cell.length_a   1.000
_cell.length_b   1.000
_cell.length_c   1.000
_cell.angle_alpha   90.00
_cell.angle_beta   90.00
_cell.angle_gamma   90.00
#
_symmetry.space_group_name_H-M   'P 1'
#
loop_
_entity.id
_entity.type
_entity.pdbx_description
1 polymer ?
#
loop_
_entity_poly.entity_id
_entity_poly.type
_entity_poly.pdbx_seq_one_letter_code
_entity_poly.pdbx_strand_id
1 'polypeptide(L)'
;EYDGIIICCGFKPRIELATEAALKTGRGIRTNQFLQTNDINIYALGDIAELPNGKLYAFIKPIRHQALWLASFLSEQQNQPWEAPLFNPSAKVNHFEADHPYLF
;
A
#
# COMPACT_ATOMS: atom_id res chain seq x y z
N GLU A 1 -16.57 -1.21 -34.20
CA GLU A 1 -16.03 0.14 -34.30
C GLU A 1 -16.44 0.95 -33.07
N TYR A 2 -15.51 1.67 -32.43
CA TYR A 2 -15.71 2.39 -31.18
C TYR A 2 -15.26 3.84 -31.33
N ASP A 3 -15.99 4.78 -30.74
CA ASP A 3 -15.71 6.22 -30.81
C ASP A 3 -14.75 6.72 -29.74
N GLY A 4 -14.45 5.92 -28.74
CA GLY A 4 -13.57 6.30 -27.66
C GLY A 4 -13.11 5.12 -26.80
N ILE A 5 -12.01 5.33 -26.05
CA ILE A 5 -11.45 4.35 -25.12
C ILE A 5 -11.27 5.03 -23.77
N ILE A 6 -11.76 4.38 -22.72
CA ILE A 6 -11.52 4.80 -21.33
C ILE A 6 -10.59 3.78 -20.68
N ILE A 7 -9.45 4.26 -20.17
CA ILE A 7 -8.44 3.41 -19.52
C ILE A 7 -8.59 3.55 -18.00
N CYS A 8 -8.95 2.44 -17.33
CA CYS A 8 -9.15 2.36 -15.88
C CYS A 8 -8.29 1.24 -15.29
N CYS A 9 -6.99 1.23 -15.59
CA CYS A 9 -6.07 0.11 -15.34
C CYS A 9 -5.26 0.25 -14.06
N GLY A 10 -5.77 0.95 -13.04
CA GLY A 10 -5.09 1.09 -11.77
C GLY A 10 -4.57 2.51 -11.51
N PHE A 11 -3.52 2.62 -10.70
CA PHE A 11 -3.00 3.90 -10.23
C PHE A 11 -1.47 3.89 -10.14
N LYS A 12 -0.92 5.08 -10.01
CA LYS A 12 0.51 5.28 -9.76
C LYS A 12 0.68 6.14 -8.52
N PRO A 13 1.41 5.66 -7.48
CA PRO A 13 1.68 6.46 -6.30
C PRO A 13 2.50 7.72 -6.64
N ARG A 14 2.23 8.80 -5.91
CA ARG A 14 3.00 10.05 -6.02
C ARG A 14 4.16 9.97 -5.04
N ILE A 15 5.36 9.80 -5.55
CA ILE A 15 6.58 9.58 -4.76
C ILE A 15 7.57 10.74 -4.81
N GLU A 16 7.21 11.84 -5.42
CA GLU A 16 8.12 12.96 -5.67
C GLU A 16 8.71 13.52 -4.37
N LEU A 17 7.87 13.74 -3.36
CA LEU A 17 8.33 14.23 -2.04
C LEU A 17 9.34 13.27 -1.40
N ALA A 18 9.10 11.98 -1.49
CA ALA A 18 10.00 10.96 -0.96
C ALA A 18 11.33 10.91 -1.70
N THR A 19 11.28 11.04 -3.03
CA THR A 19 12.46 11.10 -3.88
C THR A 19 13.31 12.33 -3.57
N GLU A 20 12.69 13.48 -3.40
CA GLU A 20 13.36 14.72 -2.99
C GLU A 20 13.99 14.61 -1.59
N ALA A 21 13.38 13.84 -0.70
CA ALA A 21 13.90 13.55 0.63
C ALA A 21 14.97 12.44 0.64
N ALA A 22 15.42 11.97 -0.53
CA ALA A 22 16.40 10.89 -0.70
C ALA A 22 15.96 9.54 -0.09
N LEU A 23 14.66 9.29 0.02
CA LEU A 23 14.14 7.99 0.39
C LEU A 23 14.24 7.01 -0.77
N LYS A 24 14.47 5.74 -0.47
CA LYS A 24 14.48 4.70 -1.49
C LYS A 24 13.07 4.46 -2.00
N THR A 25 12.91 4.53 -3.31
CA THR A 25 11.65 4.36 -4.00
C THR A 25 11.74 3.29 -5.08
N GLY A 26 10.62 2.66 -5.38
CA GLY A 26 10.40 1.82 -6.53
C GLY A 26 9.09 2.28 -7.20
N ARG A 27 8.06 1.47 -7.17
CA ARG A 27 6.70 1.91 -7.52
C ARG A 27 6.11 2.81 -6.44
N GLY A 28 6.46 2.57 -5.18
CA GLY A 28 6.12 3.37 -4.04
C GLY A 28 7.35 3.72 -3.21
N ILE A 29 7.16 4.16 -1.99
CA ILE A 29 8.24 4.34 -1.02
C ILE A 29 8.60 2.96 -0.44
N ARG A 30 9.82 2.53 -0.64
CA ARG A 30 10.26 1.22 -0.14
C ARG A 30 10.35 1.20 1.37
N THR A 31 9.71 0.21 1.96
CA THR A 31 9.73 -0.03 3.41
C THR A 31 10.27 -1.41 3.73
N ASN A 32 10.67 -1.59 4.99
CA ASN A 32 10.87 -2.91 5.55
C ASN A 32 9.54 -3.49 6.07
N GLN A 33 9.60 -4.63 6.76
CA GLN A 33 8.43 -5.31 7.32
C GLN A 33 7.76 -4.51 8.46
N PHE A 34 8.41 -3.47 8.97
CA PHE A 34 7.90 -2.59 10.02
C PHE A 34 7.38 -1.26 9.45
N LEU A 35 7.09 -1.20 8.15
CA LEU A 35 6.66 0.01 7.45
C LEU A 35 7.67 1.18 7.57
N GLN A 36 8.91 0.88 7.89
CA GLN A 36 9.99 1.84 8.06
C GLN A 36 10.75 2.00 6.75
N THR A 37 11.02 3.25 6.38
CA THR A 37 11.84 3.58 5.19
C THR A 37 13.34 3.36 5.47
N ASN A 38 14.19 3.72 4.51
CA ASN A 38 15.64 3.73 4.74
C ASN A 38 16.09 4.83 5.73
N ASP A 39 15.24 5.81 6.02
CA ASP A 39 15.44 6.72 7.16
C ASP A 39 14.68 6.15 8.36
N ILE A 40 15.40 5.83 9.44
CA ILE A 40 14.86 5.18 10.64
C ILE A 40 13.77 5.99 11.34
N ASN A 41 13.68 7.27 11.08
CA ASN A 41 12.68 8.17 11.66
C ASN A 41 11.44 8.36 10.78
N ILE A 42 11.43 7.76 9.60
CA ILE A 42 10.35 7.94 8.62
C ILE A 42 9.69 6.60 8.32
N TYR A 43 8.39 6.57 8.46
CA TYR A 43 7.54 5.44 8.14
C TYR A 43 6.63 5.78 6.96
N ALA A 44 6.23 4.77 6.18
CA ALA A 44 5.26 4.92 5.12
C ALA A 44 4.20 3.84 5.23
N LEU A 45 2.95 4.21 5.02
CA LEU A 45 1.83 3.26 5.00
C LEU A 45 0.80 3.68 3.94
N GLY A 46 -0.07 2.75 3.61
CA GLY A 46 -1.16 2.98 2.65
C GLY A 46 -0.71 2.91 1.20
N ASP A 47 -1.37 3.68 0.35
CA ASP A 47 -1.22 3.64 -1.11
C ASP A 47 0.21 3.81 -1.59
N ILE A 48 1.03 4.49 -0.82
CA ILE A 48 2.38 4.88 -1.21
C ILE A 48 3.46 3.91 -0.74
N ALA A 49 3.14 3.04 0.22
CA ALA A 49 4.13 2.13 0.81
C ALA A 49 4.32 0.88 -0.05
N GLU A 50 5.54 0.68 -0.52
CA GLU A 50 5.95 -0.54 -1.21
C GLU A 50 6.67 -1.47 -0.23
N LEU A 51 6.04 -2.61 0.06
CA LEU A 51 6.56 -3.57 1.02
C LEU A 51 7.66 -4.45 0.40
N PRO A 52 8.43 -5.21 1.21
CA PRO A 52 9.51 -6.06 0.70
C PRO A 52 9.09 -7.08 -0.36
N ASN A 53 7.84 -7.50 -0.36
CA ASN A 53 7.27 -8.38 -1.39
C ASN A 53 6.94 -7.66 -2.71
N GLY A 54 7.24 -6.36 -2.80
CA GLY A 54 6.96 -5.53 -3.98
C GLY A 54 5.50 -5.10 -4.13
N LYS A 55 4.65 -5.41 -3.17
CA LYS A 55 3.22 -5.07 -3.23
C LYS A 55 2.90 -3.71 -2.64
N LEU A 56 1.88 -3.09 -3.21
CA LEU A 56 1.22 -1.88 -2.73
C LEU A 56 -0.18 -2.28 -2.23
N TYR A 57 -0.44 -2.08 -0.95
CA TYR A 57 -1.73 -2.41 -0.35
C TYR A 57 -2.63 -1.18 -0.33
N ALA A 58 -3.11 -0.78 -1.49
CA ALA A 58 -3.73 0.51 -1.78
C ALA A 58 -5.24 0.55 -1.57
N PHE A 59 -5.78 -0.26 -0.69
CA PHE A 59 -7.21 -0.29 -0.36
C PHE A 59 -7.46 0.15 1.08
N ILE A 60 -8.66 0.64 1.36
CA ILE A 60 -9.01 1.19 2.68
C ILE A 60 -8.80 0.18 3.80
N LYS A 61 -9.18 -1.08 3.62
CA LYS A 61 -8.99 -2.10 4.66
C LYS A 61 -7.52 -2.33 5.02
N PRO A 62 -6.62 -2.57 4.05
CA PRO A 62 -5.19 -2.64 4.33
C PRO A 62 -4.63 -1.38 4.97
N ILE A 63 -4.99 -0.20 4.49
CA ILE A 63 -4.52 1.07 5.05
C ILE A 63 -4.89 1.18 6.53
N ARG A 64 -6.14 0.90 6.87
CA ARG A 64 -6.59 0.91 8.28
C ARG A 64 -5.84 -0.11 9.13
N HIS A 65 -5.63 -1.30 8.59
CA HIS A 65 -4.88 -2.36 9.29
C HIS A 65 -3.43 -1.95 9.54
N GLN A 66 -2.76 -1.38 8.55
CA GLN A 66 -1.41 -0.84 8.69
C GLN A 66 -1.34 0.29 9.71
N ALA A 67 -2.31 1.21 9.68
CA ALA A 67 -2.35 2.34 10.60
C ALA A 67 -2.51 1.90 12.05
N LEU A 68 -3.40 0.96 12.33
CA LEU A 68 -3.61 0.41 13.67
C LEU A 68 -2.37 -0.36 14.15
N TRP A 69 -1.77 -1.15 13.27
CA TRP A 69 -0.54 -1.87 13.58
C TRP A 69 0.61 -0.88 13.88
N LEU A 70 0.80 0.14 13.05
CA LEU A 70 1.87 1.11 13.23
C LEU A 70 1.70 1.91 14.52
N ALA A 71 0.48 2.30 14.86
CA ALA A 71 0.17 2.96 16.13
C ALA A 71 0.56 2.08 17.32
N SER A 72 0.23 0.79 17.27
CA SER A 72 0.62 -0.17 18.31
C SER A 72 2.13 -0.39 18.38
N PHE A 73 2.79 -0.43 17.23
CA PHE A 73 4.24 -0.58 17.14
C PHE A 73 4.97 0.64 17.72
N LEU A 74 4.57 1.85 17.36
CA LEU A 74 5.18 3.09 17.84
C LEU A 74 4.90 3.34 19.33
N SER A 75 3.81 2.82 19.87
CA SER A 75 3.50 2.89 21.31
C SER A 75 4.04 1.72 22.12
N GLU A 76 4.91 0.90 21.53
CA GLU A 76 5.58 -0.26 22.16
C GLU A 76 4.63 -1.37 22.61
N GLN A 77 3.41 -1.41 22.07
CA GLN A 77 2.42 -2.47 22.35
C GLN A 77 2.54 -3.66 21.38
N GLN A 78 3.28 -3.48 20.27
CA GLN A 78 3.50 -4.48 19.25
C GLN A 78 4.98 -4.49 18.85
N ASN A 79 5.60 -5.67 18.76
CA ASN A 79 7.00 -5.83 18.35
C ASN A 79 7.20 -6.80 17.18
N GLN A 80 6.11 -7.38 16.67
CA GLN A 80 6.15 -8.24 15.50
C GLN A 80 6.02 -7.42 14.21
N PRO A 81 6.64 -7.87 13.11
CA PRO A 81 6.48 -7.18 11.83
C PRO A 81 5.03 -7.19 11.35
N TRP A 82 4.69 -6.22 10.50
CA TRP A 82 3.37 -6.21 9.89
C TRP A 82 3.25 -7.33 8.86
N GLU A 83 2.22 -8.12 9.00
CA GLU A 83 1.84 -9.15 8.04
C GLU A 83 0.48 -8.81 7.45
N ALA A 84 0.38 -8.88 6.12
CA ALA A 84 -0.86 -8.62 5.44
C ALA A 84 -1.86 -9.76 5.70
N PRO A 85 -2.99 -9.51 6.39
CA PRO A 85 -4.07 -10.48 6.40
C PRO A 85 -4.66 -10.63 5.00
N LEU A 86 -5.48 -11.66 4.81
CA LEU A 86 -6.18 -11.83 3.54
C LEU A 86 -7.23 -10.72 3.38
N PHE A 87 -7.03 -9.88 2.38
CA PHE A 87 -8.00 -8.86 2.01
C PHE A 87 -8.59 -9.18 0.64
N ASN A 88 -9.90 -9.22 0.54
CA ASN A 88 -10.60 -9.40 -0.72
C ASN A 88 -11.13 -8.04 -1.19
N PRO A 89 -10.61 -7.46 -2.28
CA PRO A 89 -11.18 -6.26 -2.85
C PRO A 89 -12.55 -6.57 -3.44
N SER A 90 -13.48 -5.63 -3.30
CA SER A 90 -14.80 -5.74 -3.92
C SER A 90 -14.95 -4.70 -5.01
N ALA A 91 -15.40 -5.12 -6.19
CA ALA A 91 -15.80 -4.21 -7.24
C ALA A 91 -17.27 -3.82 -7.04
N LYS A 92 -17.55 -2.51 -7.06
CA LYS A 92 -18.93 -1.99 -6.99
C LYS A 92 -19.57 -2.00 -8.38
N VAL A 93 -19.75 -3.18 -8.92
CA VAL A 93 -20.42 -3.38 -10.21
C VAL A 93 -21.61 -4.28 -9.99
N ASN A 94 -22.77 -3.93 -10.53
CA ASN A 94 -23.96 -4.75 -10.41
C ASN A 94 -23.71 -6.18 -10.91
N HIS A 95 -23.98 -7.16 -10.07
CA HIS A 95 -23.84 -8.60 -10.35
C HIS A 95 -22.42 -9.10 -10.64
N PHE A 96 -21.38 -8.35 -10.26
CA PHE A 96 -19.99 -8.80 -10.41
C PHE A 96 -19.25 -8.71 -9.09
N GLU A 97 -18.75 -9.83 -8.61
CA GLU A 97 -17.81 -9.91 -7.48
C GLU A 97 -16.45 -10.34 -8.02
N ALA A 98 -15.44 -9.53 -7.75
CA ALA A 98 -14.07 -9.86 -8.11
C ALA A 98 -13.36 -10.44 -6.89
N ASP A 99 -13.06 -11.72 -6.94
CA ASP A 99 -12.38 -12.49 -5.88
C ASP A 99 -10.87 -12.55 -6.07
N HIS A 100 -10.24 -11.44 -6.46
CA HIS A 100 -8.79 -11.43 -6.61
C HIS A 100 -8.13 -10.60 -5.53
N PRO A 101 -7.41 -11.21 -4.57
CA PRO A 101 -6.61 -10.48 -3.61
C PRO A 101 -5.42 -9.82 -4.33
N TYR A 102 -5.41 -8.52 -4.40
CA TYR A 102 -4.29 -7.65 -4.83
C TYR A 102 -3.62 -7.98 -6.16
N LEU A 103 -3.98 -7.22 -7.14
CA LEU A 103 -3.32 -7.21 -8.46
C LEU A 103 -2.10 -6.26 -8.52
N PHE A 104 -1.75 -5.60 -7.44
CA PHE A 104 -0.69 -4.59 -7.42
C PHE A 104 0.53 -5.03 -6.62
#